data_09f2f11ca8f463e1a619b513684fd3b2
#
_entry.id   09f2f11ca8f463e1a619b513684fd3b2
#
_cell.length_a   1.000
_cell.length_b   1.000
_cell.length_c   1.000
_cell.angle_alpha   90.00
_cell.angle_beta   90.00
_cell.angle_gamma   90.00
#
_symmetry.space_group_name_H-M   'P 1'
#
loop_
_entity.id
_entity.type
_entity.pdbx_description
1 polymer ?
#
loop_
_entity_poly.entity_id
_entity_poly.type
_entity_poly.pdbx_seq_one_letter_code
_entity_poly.pdbx_strand_id
1 'polypeptide(L)'
;HTPIRRQRQMCIRDSDVRRILSNDKKVIMIGVENAYPIGLDASNIEKFWERGARYVSLSHNGHSQLSDSNTGEFDDTALHNGLSSFGKEVVELLNYYGIMIDISHPSKDAIKQMIELSKAPVMASHSSARALRDHPRNLDDELLELIKTNGGVVQTTALGAFLTDREDPPPNMDDFMDHIDYMVNKIGVEHVGISSDFD
;
A
#
# COMPACT_ATOMS: atom_id res chain seq x y z
N HIS A 1 -15.95 19.30 -20.98
CA HIS A 1 -15.21 18.08 -21.26
C HIS A 1 -13.74 18.32 -21.19
N THR A 2 -12.99 17.98 -20.13
CA THR A 2 -11.63 17.63 -20.47
C THR A 2 -10.58 17.92 -19.39
N PRO A 3 -10.91 18.55 -18.22
CA PRO A 3 -9.92 18.65 -17.15
C PRO A 3 -9.49 17.27 -16.64
N ILE A 4 -10.44 16.33 -16.50
CA ILE A 4 -10.18 14.99 -15.96
C ILE A 4 -9.36 14.11 -16.92
N ARG A 5 -9.63 14.17 -18.23
CA ARG A 5 -8.83 13.42 -19.22
C ARG A 5 -7.40 13.94 -19.34
N ARG A 6 -7.21 15.27 -19.27
CA ARG A 6 -5.86 15.87 -19.28
C ARG A 6 -5.09 15.54 -17.97
N GLN A 7 -5.77 15.51 -16.84
CA GLN A 7 -5.16 15.08 -15.56
C GLN A 7 -4.75 13.61 -15.58
N ARG A 8 -5.56 12.70 -16.16
CA ARG A 8 -5.22 11.28 -16.32
C ARG A 8 -3.98 11.04 -17.19
N GLN A 9 -3.77 11.83 -18.22
CA GLN A 9 -2.57 11.73 -19.06
C GLN A 9 -1.30 12.28 -18.37
N MET A 10 -1.44 13.06 -17.30
CA MET A 10 -0.32 13.69 -16.60
C MET A 10 0.29 12.83 -15.50
N CYS A 11 -0.35 11.74 -15.06
CA CYS A 11 0.10 10.88 -13.96
C CYS A 11 0.70 9.55 -14.44
N ILE A 12 1.40 9.52 -15.58
CA ILE A 12 1.91 8.28 -16.19
C ILE A 12 3.33 7.96 -15.70
N ARG A 13 4.13 8.96 -15.32
CA ARG A 13 5.53 8.82 -14.93
C ARG A 13 5.85 9.72 -13.73
N ASP A 14 6.88 9.39 -12.97
CA ASP A 14 7.44 10.23 -11.91
C ASP A 14 7.83 11.65 -12.42
N SER A 15 8.37 11.74 -13.64
CA SER A 15 8.63 13.00 -14.32
C SER A 15 7.37 13.85 -14.52
N ASP A 16 6.21 13.22 -14.73
CA ASP A 16 4.92 13.93 -14.84
C ASP A 16 4.50 14.50 -13.48
N VAL A 17 4.72 13.79 -12.37
CA VAL A 17 4.46 14.28 -11.02
C VAL A 17 5.24 15.57 -10.77
N ARG A 18 6.56 15.55 -11.02
CA ARG A 18 7.44 16.73 -10.85
C ARG A 18 6.98 17.90 -11.70
N ARG A 19 6.66 17.66 -12.98
CA ARG A 19 6.17 18.66 -13.92
C ARG A 19 4.82 19.25 -13.51
N ILE A 20 3.92 18.43 -12.98
CA ILE A 20 2.60 18.88 -12.49
C ILE A 20 2.78 19.79 -11.27
N LEU A 21 3.59 19.36 -10.31
CA LEU A 21 3.86 20.14 -9.09
C LEU A 21 4.59 21.45 -9.41
N SER A 22 5.54 21.47 -10.34
CA SER A 22 6.25 22.69 -10.74
C SER A 22 5.35 23.73 -11.47
N ASN A 23 4.16 23.32 -11.89
CA ASN A 23 3.13 24.21 -12.49
C ASN A 23 2.01 24.54 -11.49
N ASP A 24 2.25 24.41 -10.19
CA ASP A 24 1.29 24.68 -9.11
C ASP A 24 -0.04 23.91 -9.26
N LYS A 25 0.06 22.67 -9.74
CA LYS A 25 -1.09 21.77 -9.91
C LYS A 25 -1.01 20.61 -8.94
N LYS A 26 -2.16 20.04 -8.60
CA LYS A 26 -2.25 18.85 -7.75
C LYS A 26 -2.11 17.57 -8.58
N VAL A 27 -1.49 16.56 -7.99
CA VAL A 27 -1.37 15.21 -8.56
C VAL A 27 -2.46 14.34 -7.95
N ILE A 28 -3.12 13.56 -8.80
CA ILE A 28 -4.06 12.51 -8.40
C ILE A 28 -3.59 11.20 -9.02
N MET A 29 -3.44 10.16 -8.22
CA MET A 29 -3.15 8.80 -8.67
C MET A 29 -4.34 7.90 -8.38
N ILE A 30 -4.64 6.99 -9.30
CA ILE A 30 -5.71 6.01 -9.14
C ILE A 30 -5.10 4.73 -8.58
N GLY A 31 -5.62 4.28 -7.44
CA GLY A 31 -5.32 2.97 -6.86
C GLY A 31 -6.38 1.94 -7.23
N VAL A 32 -5.98 0.68 -7.23
CA VAL A 32 -6.87 -0.47 -7.23
C VAL A 32 -6.62 -1.22 -5.93
N GLU A 33 -7.45 -0.99 -4.97
CA GLU A 33 -7.45 -1.75 -3.74
C GLU A 33 -8.16 -3.09 -3.97
N ASN A 34 -7.45 -4.18 -3.64
CA ASN A 34 -7.86 -5.54 -3.92
C ASN A 34 -7.87 -5.89 -5.42
N ALA A 35 -6.79 -6.45 -5.90
CA ALA A 35 -6.65 -6.91 -7.28
C ALA A 35 -7.51 -8.16 -7.63
N TYR A 36 -8.39 -8.60 -6.74
CA TYR A 36 -9.31 -9.73 -6.99
C TYR A 36 -10.02 -9.67 -8.37
N PRO A 37 -10.47 -8.48 -8.87
CA PRO A 37 -11.09 -8.36 -10.19
C PRO A 37 -10.20 -8.71 -11.38
N ILE A 38 -8.90 -8.93 -11.21
CA ILE A 38 -8.03 -9.47 -12.26
C ILE A 38 -8.51 -10.87 -12.69
N GLY A 39 -9.19 -11.60 -11.79
CA GLY A 39 -9.56 -13.00 -12.01
C GLY A 39 -8.29 -13.87 -12.10
N LEU A 40 -8.23 -14.75 -13.09
CA LEU A 40 -7.07 -15.60 -13.40
C LEU A 40 -6.40 -15.20 -14.74
N ASP A 41 -6.63 -13.98 -15.20
CA ASP A 41 -6.10 -13.46 -16.46
C ASP A 41 -5.16 -12.28 -16.22
N ALA A 42 -3.86 -12.54 -16.28
CA ALA A 42 -2.81 -11.56 -16.06
C ALA A 42 -2.87 -10.38 -17.06
N SER A 43 -3.47 -10.56 -18.24
CA SER A 43 -3.63 -9.47 -19.23
C SER A 43 -4.50 -8.32 -18.71
N ASN A 44 -5.30 -8.54 -17.67
CA ASN A 44 -6.12 -7.50 -17.05
C ASN A 44 -5.27 -6.43 -16.33
N ILE A 45 -4.00 -6.71 -16.00
CA ILE A 45 -3.07 -5.70 -15.45
C ILE A 45 -2.84 -4.58 -16.47
N GLU A 46 -2.62 -4.94 -17.75
CA GLU A 46 -2.50 -3.95 -18.82
C GLU A 46 -3.74 -3.05 -18.92
N LYS A 47 -4.92 -3.65 -18.83
CA LYS A 47 -6.19 -2.90 -18.86
C LYS A 47 -6.34 -1.94 -17.68
N PHE A 48 -5.85 -2.32 -16.49
CA PHE A 48 -5.82 -1.41 -15.34
C PHE A 48 -4.85 -0.25 -15.57
N TRP A 49 -3.65 -0.55 -16.06
CA TRP A 49 -2.66 0.47 -16.42
C TRP A 49 -3.18 1.45 -17.47
N GLU A 50 -3.80 0.96 -18.54
CA GLU A 50 -4.42 1.78 -19.60
C GLU A 50 -5.53 2.71 -19.05
N ARG A 51 -6.29 2.23 -18.05
CA ARG A 51 -7.33 3.02 -17.38
C ARG A 51 -6.79 4.00 -16.34
N GLY A 52 -5.50 3.99 -16.10
CA GLY A 52 -4.81 4.96 -15.26
C GLY A 52 -4.52 4.49 -13.85
N ALA A 53 -4.63 3.20 -13.53
CA ALA A 53 -4.16 2.66 -12.26
C ALA A 53 -2.65 2.88 -12.12
N ARG A 54 -2.22 3.29 -10.92
CA ARG A 54 -0.82 3.59 -10.60
C ARG A 54 -0.32 2.89 -9.35
N TYR A 55 -1.20 2.35 -8.54
CA TYR A 55 -0.86 1.42 -7.46
C TYR A 55 -1.95 0.36 -7.30
N VAL A 56 -1.56 -0.82 -6.83
CA VAL A 56 -2.45 -1.99 -6.72
C VAL A 56 -2.07 -2.80 -5.49
N SER A 57 -3.04 -3.11 -4.62
CA SER A 57 -2.90 -4.11 -3.57
C SER A 57 -3.41 -5.48 -4.04
N LEU A 58 -2.78 -6.57 -3.57
CA LEU A 58 -3.10 -7.92 -4.07
C LEU A 58 -4.21 -8.62 -3.28
N SER A 59 -4.53 -8.15 -2.09
CA SER A 59 -5.64 -8.62 -1.26
C SER A 59 -6.27 -7.45 -0.50
N HIS A 60 -7.41 -7.70 0.16
CA HIS A 60 -8.07 -6.77 1.07
C HIS A 60 -8.44 -7.48 2.38
N ASN A 61 -9.67 -7.38 2.86
CA ASN A 61 -10.15 -8.05 4.08
C ASN A 61 -10.52 -9.51 3.81
N GLY A 62 -9.57 -10.29 3.29
CA GLY A 62 -9.69 -11.70 2.98
C GLY A 62 -8.63 -12.12 1.97
N HIS A 63 -8.27 -13.41 2.01
CA HIS A 63 -7.36 -13.99 1.03
C HIS A 63 -7.92 -13.86 -0.39
N SER A 64 -7.05 -13.66 -1.35
CA SER A 64 -7.38 -13.61 -2.78
C SER A 64 -6.70 -14.75 -3.53
N GLN A 65 -6.98 -14.89 -4.82
CA GLN A 65 -6.23 -15.80 -5.69
C GLN A 65 -4.75 -15.40 -5.88
N LEU A 66 -4.35 -14.23 -5.41
CA LEU A 66 -3.01 -13.68 -5.56
C LEU A 66 -2.19 -13.74 -4.28
N SER A 67 -2.83 -13.47 -3.14
CA SER A 67 -2.13 -13.18 -1.89
C SER A 67 -2.96 -13.55 -0.67
N ASP A 68 -2.30 -14.01 0.36
CA ASP A 68 -2.88 -14.03 1.69
C ASP A 68 -3.05 -12.61 2.22
N SER A 69 -4.13 -12.43 2.98
CA SER A 69 -4.47 -11.19 3.67
C SER A 69 -3.99 -11.22 5.12
N ASN A 70 -3.72 -10.05 5.67
CA ASN A 70 -3.49 -9.86 7.09
C ASN A 70 -4.64 -10.37 7.98
N THR A 71 -5.85 -10.48 7.43
CA THR A 71 -7.00 -11.02 8.18
C THR A 71 -6.83 -12.48 8.59
N GLY A 72 -5.95 -13.25 7.92
CA GLY A 72 -5.58 -14.59 8.34
C GLY A 72 -4.92 -14.66 9.73
N GLU A 73 -4.41 -13.55 10.26
CA GLU A 73 -3.89 -13.52 11.63
C GLU A 73 -4.98 -13.63 12.71
N PHE A 74 -6.26 -13.34 12.38
CA PHE A 74 -7.38 -13.46 13.33
C PHE A 74 -7.84 -14.89 13.53
N ASP A 75 -7.67 -15.77 12.56
CA ASP A 75 -8.20 -17.13 12.56
C ASP A 75 -7.13 -18.19 12.22
N ASP A 76 -5.87 -17.79 12.18
CA ASP A 76 -4.71 -18.64 11.85
C ASP A 76 -4.88 -19.37 10.50
N THR A 77 -5.39 -18.62 9.49
CA THR A 77 -5.58 -19.16 8.13
C THR A 77 -4.56 -18.59 7.16
N ALA A 78 -4.14 -19.42 6.20
CA ALA A 78 -3.36 -19.05 5.03
C ALA A 78 -3.74 -19.95 3.87
N LEU A 79 -3.85 -19.39 2.66
CA LEU A 79 -4.10 -20.16 1.43
C LEU A 79 -2.80 -20.44 0.66
N HIS A 80 -1.83 -19.55 0.74
CA HIS A 80 -0.65 -19.55 -0.11
C HIS A 80 0.67 -19.51 0.67
N ASN A 81 0.62 -19.27 1.99
CA ASN A 81 1.78 -18.93 2.81
C ASN A 81 2.51 -17.69 2.24
N GLY A 82 1.74 -16.65 1.95
CA GLY A 82 2.17 -15.41 1.35
C GLY A 82 1.55 -15.16 -0.03
N LEU A 83 2.36 -15.15 -1.09
CA LEU A 83 1.89 -15.02 -2.47
C LEU A 83 1.62 -16.38 -3.11
N SER A 84 0.53 -16.48 -3.87
CA SER A 84 0.35 -17.60 -4.82
C SER A 84 1.36 -17.51 -5.97
N SER A 85 1.49 -18.60 -6.75
CA SER A 85 2.32 -18.55 -7.96
C SER A 85 1.84 -17.47 -8.94
N PHE A 86 0.52 -17.30 -9.05
CA PHE A 86 -0.07 -16.25 -9.87
C PHE A 86 0.14 -14.85 -9.28
N GLY A 87 0.11 -14.71 -7.95
CA GLY A 87 0.47 -13.47 -7.26
C GLY A 87 1.90 -13.02 -7.55
N LYS A 88 2.86 -13.94 -7.60
CA LYS A 88 4.25 -13.65 -7.97
C LYS A 88 4.37 -13.14 -9.41
N GLU A 89 3.69 -13.77 -10.36
CA GLU A 89 3.60 -13.31 -11.75
C GLU A 89 3.00 -11.89 -11.83
N VAL A 90 1.95 -11.62 -11.06
CA VAL A 90 1.31 -10.29 -11.02
C VAL A 90 2.28 -9.23 -10.47
N VAL A 91 3.08 -9.53 -9.44
CA VAL A 91 4.12 -8.61 -8.92
C VAL A 91 5.12 -8.23 -10.03
N GLU A 92 5.57 -9.21 -10.83
CA GLU A 92 6.47 -8.95 -11.97
C GLU A 92 5.81 -8.05 -13.04
N LEU A 93 4.54 -8.28 -13.34
CA LEU A 93 3.78 -7.47 -14.30
C LEU A 93 3.53 -6.05 -13.79
N LEU A 94 3.22 -5.87 -12.50
CA LEU A 94 3.09 -4.54 -11.90
C LEU A 94 4.39 -3.74 -12.07
N ASN A 95 5.55 -4.36 -11.82
CA ASN A 95 6.86 -3.75 -12.07
C ASN A 95 7.07 -3.43 -13.56
N TYR A 96 6.68 -4.34 -14.46
CA TYR A 96 6.82 -4.14 -15.91
C TYR A 96 6.02 -2.93 -16.41
N TYR A 97 4.78 -2.77 -15.95
CA TYR A 97 3.92 -1.64 -16.30
C TYR A 97 4.20 -0.36 -15.49
N GLY A 98 5.08 -0.40 -14.50
CA GLY A 98 5.37 0.73 -13.61
C GLY A 98 4.18 1.07 -12.71
N ILE A 99 3.44 0.06 -12.26
CA ILE A 99 2.39 0.18 -11.25
C ILE A 99 3.02 -0.12 -9.88
N MET A 100 2.89 0.79 -8.92
CA MET A 100 3.40 0.60 -7.57
C MET A 100 2.67 -0.53 -6.87
N ILE A 101 3.40 -1.34 -6.11
CA ILE A 101 2.85 -2.42 -5.30
C ILE A 101 2.44 -1.83 -3.96
N ASP A 102 1.16 -1.93 -3.64
CA ASP A 102 0.61 -1.54 -2.35
C ASP A 102 0.56 -2.75 -1.41
N ILE A 103 1.18 -2.60 -0.24
CA ILE A 103 1.34 -3.66 0.76
C ILE A 103 0.41 -3.49 1.97
N SER A 104 -0.62 -2.65 1.88
CA SER A 104 -1.45 -2.30 3.03
C SER A 104 -2.35 -3.41 3.57
N HIS A 105 -2.74 -4.39 2.79
CA HIS A 105 -3.65 -5.47 3.23
C HIS A 105 -3.07 -6.89 3.20
N PRO A 106 -2.04 -7.18 2.40
CA PRO A 106 -1.42 -8.49 2.37
C PRO A 106 -0.88 -8.93 3.74
N SER A 107 -0.78 -10.26 3.94
CA SER A 107 -0.16 -10.84 5.13
C SER A 107 1.32 -10.49 5.23
N LYS A 108 1.89 -10.60 6.42
CA LYS A 108 3.33 -10.35 6.66
C LYS A 108 4.23 -11.12 5.69
N ASP A 109 3.95 -12.40 5.47
CA ASP A 109 4.74 -13.23 4.55
C ASP A 109 4.57 -12.80 3.09
N ALA A 110 3.35 -12.40 2.69
CA ALA A 110 3.11 -11.84 1.37
C ALA A 110 3.88 -10.52 1.17
N ILE A 111 3.87 -9.62 2.16
CA ILE A 111 4.63 -8.36 2.12
C ILE A 111 6.13 -8.61 1.92
N LYS A 112 6.71 -9.54 2.70
CA LYS A 112 8.13 -9.92 2.55
C LYS A 112 8.44 -10.42 1.14
N GLN A 113 7.60 -11.32 0.61
CA GLN A 113 7.76 -11.83 -0.75
C GLN A 113 7.57 -10.76 -1.83
N MET A 114 6.64 -9.80 -1.63
CA MET A 114 6.47 -8.65 -2.54
C MET A 114 7.71 -7.77 -2.56
N ILE A 115 8.29 -7.46 -1.38
CA ILE A 115 9.51 -6.64 -1.26
C ILE A 115 10.70 -7.36 -1.93
N GLU A 116 10.84 -8.66 -1.72
CA GLU A 116 11.91 -9.46 -2.32
C GLU A 116 11.83 -9.51 -3.84
N LEU A 117 10.62 -9.66 -4.39
CA LEU A 117 10.38 -9.76 -5.84
C LEU A 117 10.38 -8.40 -6.53
N SER A 118 10.03 -7.33 -5.83
CA SER A 118 9.88 -6.01 -6.43
C SER A 118 11.22 -5.42 -6.85
N LYS A 119 11.26 -4.92 -8.08
CA LYS A 119 12.41 -4.17 -8.64
C LYS A 119 12.29 -2.65 -8.42
N ALA A 120 11.24 -2.21 -7.76
CA ALA A 120 10.93 -0.82 -7.47
C ALA A 120 10.48 -0.67 -6.00
N PRO A 121 10.57 0.53 -5.43
CA PRO A 121 10.03 0.79 -4.10
C PRO A 121 8.55 0.42 -3.99
N VAL A 122 8.18 -0.24 -2.89
CA VAL A 122 6.78 -0.54 -2.55
C VAL A 122 6.18 0.60 -1.74
N MET A 123 4.86 0.62 -1.60
CA MET A 123 4.17 1.55 -0.71
C MET A 123 3.15 0.83 0.16
N ALA A 124 3.02 1.27 1.40
CA ALA A 124 1.82 1.02 2.19
C ALA A 124 0.93 2.26 2.08
N SER A 125 -0.18 2.15 1.36
CA SER A 125 -1.08 3.29 1.12
C SER A 125 -1.79 3.76 2.39
N HIS A 126 -1.97 2.85 3.37
CA HIS A 126 -2.64 3.14 4.64
C HIS A 126 -2.32 2.06 5.70
N SER A 127 -1.28 2.28 6.48
CA SER A 127 -0.86 1.40 7.60
C SER A 127 -0.22 2.22 8.71
N SER A 128 -0.23 1.68 9.93
CA SER A 128 0.37 2.34 11.10
C SER A 128 1.42 1.44 11.75
N ALA A 129 2.00 1.85 12.89
CA ALA A 129 3.05 1.10 13.58
C ALA A 129 2.46 0.06 14.55
N ARG A 130 2.81 -1.21 14.37
CA ARG A 130 2.34 -2.31 15.23
C ARG A 130 2.88 -2.21 16.66
N ALA A 131 4.05 -1.60 16.85
CA ALA A 131 4.65 -1.39 18.15
C ALA A 131 3.80 -0.50 19.08
N LEU A 132 2.98 0.42 18.54
CA LEU A 132 2.09 1.29 19.31
C LEU A 132 0.69 0.70 19.45
N ARG A 133 0.22 -0.03 18.43
CA ARG A 133 -1.05 -0.73 18.43
C ARG A 133 -0.90 -2.08 17.78
N ASP A 134 -0.94 -3.17 18.57
CA ASP A 134 -0.89 -4.54 18.07
C ASP A 134 -2.18 -4.87 17.32
N HIS A 135 -2.12 -4.66 16.01
CA HIS A 135 -3.22 -4.93 15.08
C HIS A 135 -2.65 -5.50 13.77
N PRO A 136 -3.26 -6.54 13.15
CA PRO A 136 -2.75 -7.16 11.93
C PRO A 136 -2.58 -6.22 10.73
N ARG A 137 -3.30 -5.09 10.70
CA ARG A 137 -3.16 -4.05 9.66
C ARG A 137 -1.92 -3.17 9.86
N ASN A 138 -1.32 -3.19 11.05
CA ASN A 138 -0.15 -2.39 11.37
C ASN A 138 1.14 -3.15 11.06
N LEU A 139 2.16 -2.40 10.64
CA LEU A 139 3.47 -2.92 10.26
C LEU A 139 4.36 -3.04 11.49
N ASP A 140 4.95 -4.20 11.68
CA ASP A 140 5.97 -4.39 12.72
C ASP A 140 7.33 -3.81 12.30
N ASP A 141 8.25 -3.74 13.25
CA ASP A 141 9.57 -3.15 13.06
C ASP A 141 10.39 -3.84 11.96
N GLU A 142 10.23 -5.14 11.79
CA GLU A 142 10.90 -5.89 10.73
C GLU A 142 10.42 -5.43 9.35
N LEU A 143 9.11 -5.30 9.16
CA LEU A 143 8.54 -4.80 7.91
C LEU A 143 8.92 -3.34 7.64
N LEU A 144 8.92 -2.49 8.67
CA LEU A 144 9.35 -1.10 8.54
C LEU A 144 10.80 -1.00 8.02
N GLU A 145 11.73 -1.77 8.57
CA GLU A 145 13.12 -1.80 8.11
C GLU A 145 13.28 -2.39 6.69
N LEU A 146 12.47 -3.38 6.32
CA LEU A 146 12.46 -3.92 4.95
C LEU A 146 11.96 -2.87 3.94
N ILE A 147 10.90 -2.12 4.28
CA ILE A 147 10.36 -1.04 3.44
C ILE A 147 11.41 0.06 3.25
N LYS A 148 12.06 0.49 4.34
CA LYS A 148 13.17 1.46 4.28
C LYS A 148 14.29 0.97 3.35
N THR A 149 14.72 -0.28 3.49
CA THR A 149 15.80 -0.87 2.68
C THR A 149 15.42 -0.95 1.20
N ASN A 150 14.14 -1.21 0.90
CA ASN A 150 13.57 -1.22 -0.44
C ASN A 150 13.43 0.21 -1.03
N GLY A 151 13.53 1.26 -0.21
CA GLY A 151 13.29 2.66 -0.60
C GLY A 151 11.81 3.03 -0.66
N GLY A 152 10.95 2.20 -0.05
CA GLY A 152 9.50 2.37 -0.02
C GLY A 152 9.00 3.44 0.95
N VAL A 153 7.68 3.62 0.99
CA VAL A 153 6.99 4.60 1.84
C VAL A 153 5.83 3.95 2.57
N VAL A 154 5.65 4.32 3.84
CA VAL A 154 4.45 4.00 4.63
C VAL A 154 3.63 5.28 4.80
N GLN A 155 2.39 5.29 4.32
CA GLN A 155 1.45 6.36 4.61
C GLN A 155 0.67 6.00 5.88
N THR A 156 0.96 6.71 6.97
CA THR A 156 0.31 6.53 8.27
C THR A 156 -1.17 6.79 8.14
N THR A 157 -1.99 5.82 8.56
CA THR A 157 -3.45 5.96 8.46
C THR A 157 -4.05 6.56 9.72
N ALA A 158 -5.05 7.43 9.54
CA ALA A 158 -5.78 8.07 10.64
C ALA A 158 -7.00 7.25 11.13
N LEU A 159 -7.14 5.99 10.73
CA LEU A 159 -8.23 5.11 11.19
C LEU A 159 -8.03 4.75 12.67
N GLY A 160 -8.94 5.17 13.53
CA GLY A 160 -8.80 5.08 14.99
C GLY A 160 -8.53 3.68 15.52
N ALA A 161 -9.11 2.63 14.91
CA ALA A 161 -8.88 1.24 15.29
C ALA A 161 -7.43 0.77 15.13
N PHE A 162 -6.64 1.46 14.29
CA PHE A 162 -5.22 1.15 14.05
C PHE A 162 -4.28 2.01 14.87
N LEU A 163 -4.80 3.05 15.55
CA LEU A 163 -4.02 3.97 16.36
C LEU A 163 -3.95 3.55 17.82
N THR A 164 -5.06 3.11 18.39
CA THR A 164 -5.13 2.72 19.80
C THR A 164 -6.26 1.73 20.05
N ASP A 165 -6.17 0.98 21.15
CA ASP A 165 -7.28 0.17 21.68
C ASP A 165 -8.08 0.90 22.77
N ARG A 166 -7.71 2.13 23.08
CA ARG A 166 -8.42 2.97 24.06
C ARG A 166 -9.77 3.41 23.48
N GLU A 167 -10.82 3.18 24.24
CA GLU A 167 -12.19 3.59 23.88
C GLU A 167 -12.55 4.97 24.46
N ASP A 168 -12.03 5.27 25.67
CA ASP A 168 -12.29 6.54 26.37
C ASP A 168 -11.00 7.13 26.97
N PRO A 169 -10.58 8.31 26.56
CA PRO A 169 -11.11 9.10 25.44
C PRO A 169 -10.88 8.39 24.10
N PRO A 170 -11.72 8.67 23.08
CA PRO A 170 -11.57 8.03 21.77
C PRO A 170 -10.24 8.42 21.11
N PRO A 171 -9.81 7.69 20.08
CA PRO A 171 -8.63 8.02 19.27
C PRO A 171 -8.67 9.48 18.81
N ASN A 172 -7.52 10.16 18.86
CA ASN A 172 -7.42 11.56 18.54
C ASN A 172 -6.16 11.88 17.70
N MET A 173 -5.88 13.15 17.47
CA MET A 173 -4.76 13.61 16.68
C MET A 173 -3.41 13.27 17.32
N ASP A 174 -3.31 13.25 18.65
CA ASP A 174 -2.05 12.92 19.32
C ASP A 174 -1.69 11.44 19.07
N ASP A 175 -2.66 10.52 19.15
CA ASP A 175 -2.45 9.12 18.82
C ASP A 175 -1.95 8.95 17.37
N PHE A 176 -2.49 9.72 16.43
CA PHE A 176 -2.04 9.71 15.05
C PHE A 176 -0.61 10.24 14.89
N MET A 177 -0.30 11.34 15.56
CA MET A 177 1.04 11.92 15.54
C MET A 177 2.08 11.00 16.18
N ASP A 178 1.73 10.28 17.25
CA ASP A 178 2.62 9.30 17.88
C ASP A 178 3.05 8.19 16.89
N HIS A 179 2.14 7.71 16.06
CA HIS A 179 2.46 6.74 15.01
C HIS A 179 3.40 7.33 13.94
N ILE A 180 3.17 8.56 13.52
CA ILE A 180 4.05 9.26 12.57
C ILE A 180 5.44 9.43 13.18
N ASP A 181 5.53 9.96 14.39
CA ASP A 181 6.80 10.19 15.09
C ASP A 181 7.57 8.87 15.31
N TYR A 182 6.87 7.81 15.71
CA TYR A 182 7.46 6.49 15.84
C TYR A 182 8.12 6.03 14.54
N MET A 183 7.37 6.07 13.44
CA MET A 183 7.87 5.61 12.15
C MET A 183 8.98 6.52 11.61
N VAL A 184 8.86 7.84 11.74
CA VAL A 184 9.91 8.79 11.35
C VAL A 184 11.20 8.51 12.13
N ASN A 185 11.13 8.28 13.43
CA ASN A 185 12.30 7.94 14.24
C ASN A 185 12.91 6.57 13.88
N LYS A 186 12.08 5.64 13.41
CA LYS A 186 12.51 4.28 13.07
C LYS A 186 13.12 4.20 11.68
N ILE A 187 12.46 4.76 10.66
CA ILE A 187 12.83 4.55 9.26
C ILE A 187 13.23 5.82 8.50
N GLY A 188 13.04 6.99 9.08
CA GLY A 188 13.35 8.28 8.45
C GLY A 188 12.13 8.95 7.83
N VAL A 189 12.13 10.29 7.84
CA VAL A 189 11.00 11.10 7.33
C VAL A 189 10.73 10.89 5.83
N GLU A 190 11.75 10.55 5.06
CA GLU A 190 11.64 10.26 3.63
C GLU A 190 10.83 9.00 3.30
N HIS A 191 10.59 8.14 4.30
CA HIS A 191 9.83 6.90 4.19
C HIS A 191 8.45 6.96 4.84
N VAL A 192 8.02 8.13 5.32
CA VAL A 192 6.74 8.29 6.02
C VAL A 192 5.87 9.33 5.35
N GLY A 193 4.65 8.96 5.04
CA GLY A 193 3.61 9.82 4.48
C GLY A 193 2.36 9.82 5.36
N ILE A 194 1.31 10.46 4.90
CA ILE A 194 0.03 10.63 5.60
C ILE A 194 -1.10 10.06 4.74
N SER A 195 -1.96 9.27 5.37
CA SER A 195 -3.21 8.75 4.81
C SER A 195 -4.35 8.98 5.82
N SER A 196 -5.57 9.13 5.32
CA SER A 196 -6.73 9.23 6.21
C SER A 196 -7.51 7.93 6.31
N ASP A 197 -7.65 7.22 5.20
CA ASP A 197 -8.58 6.11 5.03
C ASP A 197 -10.03 6.52 5.33
N PHE A 198 -10.36 7.78 5.04
CA PHE A 198 -11.71 8.34 5.20
C PHE A 198 -12.51 8.13 3.92
N ASP A 199 -13.73 7.58 4.08
CA ASP A 199 -14.75 7.43 3.05
C ASP A 199 -15.60 8.71 2.87
#